data_9efef9f8aaa72c77f5592be393936ccc
#
_entry.id   9efef9f8aaa72c77f5592be393936ccc
#
_cell.length_a   1.000
_cell.length_b   1.000
_cell.length_c   1.000
_cell.angle_alpha   90.00
_cell.angle_beta   90.00
_cell.angle_gamma   90.00
#
_symmetry.space_group_name_H-M   'P 1'
#
loop_
_entity.id
_entity.type
_entity.pdbx_description
1 polymer ?
#
loop_
_entity_poly.entity_id
_entity_poly.type
_entity_poly.pdbx_seq_one_letter_code
_entity_poly.pdbx_strand_id
1 'polypeptide(L)'
;MRESKKCNQCNSVKHYSLFRKKNNKSGWKDINGGLRYSYCKPCEADRMRESYIKNPIPQIISNSKIRARKKGIAHTINTNDIKKIWPKDNKCPILKKEFVMGYKKDKSYAPSLDRVEPKLGYVKGNIMIISDIANRMKQDTSLADLEKFALYYFKNKETNIF
;
A
#
# COMPACT_ATOMS: atom_id res chain seq x y z
N MET A 1 -4.53 11.61 36.05
CA MET A 1 -4.00 10.95 34.83
C MET A 1 -4.32 9.48 34.94
N ARG A 2 -4.64 8.79 33.84
CA ARG A 2 -5.19 7.42 33.88
C ARG A 2 -4.25 6.44 33.18
N GLU A 3 -3.98 5.30 33.81
CA GLU A 3 -3.14 4.23 33.23
C GLU A 3 -3.87 3.41 32.17
N SER A 4 -5.20 3.40 32.21
CA SER A 4 -6.04 2.63 31.31
C SER A 4 -7.20 3.45 30.74
N LYS A 5 -7.75 2.96 29.63
CA LYS A 5 -8.86 3.58 28.90
C LYS A 5 -9.76 2.52 28.27
N LYS A 6 -11.07 2.83 28.21
CA LYS A 6 -12.04 2.06 27.42
C LYS A 6 -11.87 2.37 25.93
N CYS A 7 -11.72 1.33 25.10
CA CYS A 7 -11.71 1.46 23.64
C CYS A 7 -13.13 1.71 23.13
N ASN A 8 -13.29 2.72 22.26
CA ASN A 8 -14.60 3.08 21.73
C ASN A 8 -15.19 2.06 20.72
N GLN A 9 -14.44 1.05 20.30
CA GLN A 9 -14.93 0.01 19.38
C GLN A 9 -15.19 -1.32 20.12
N CYS A 10 -14.17 -1.89 20.75
CA CYS A 10 -14.34 -3.19 21.44
C CYS A 10 -14.84 -3.05 22.88
N ASN A 11 -15.05 -1.84 23.38
CA ASN A 11 -15.51 -1.51 24.73
C ASN A 11 -14.64 -2.05 25.90
N SER A 12 -13.54 -2.73 25.61
CA SER A 12 -12.61 -3.23 26.63
C SER A 12 -11.77 -2.10 27.22
N VAL A 13 -11.57 -2.15 28.55
CA VAL A 13 -10.61 -1.28 29.25
C VAL A 13 -9.21 -1.84 29.05
N LYS A 14 -8.30 -1.04 28.54
CA LYS A 14 -6.93 -1.44 28.19
C LYS A 14 -5.92 -0.41 28.64
N HIS A 15 -4.71 -0.87 28.96
CA HIS A 15 -3.59 0.00 29.29
C HIS A 15 -3.31 1.00 28.16
N TYR A 16 -2.86 2.22 28.51
CA TYR A 16 -2.66 3.31 27.54
C TYR A 16 -1.65 2.97 26.44
N SER A 17 -0.67 2.11 26.69
CA SER A 17 0.32 1.68 25.70
C SER A 17 -0.30 0.97 24.48
N LEU A 18 -1.51 0.41 24.64
CA LEU A 18 -2.28 -0.22 23.57
C LEU A 18 -3.05 0.76 22.69
N PHE A 19 -2.92 2.06 22.95
CA PHE A 19 -3.46 3.15 22.12
C PHE A 19 -2.32 3.91 21.48
N ARG A 20 -2.47 4.28 20.19
CA ARG A 20 -1.44 5.04 19.48
C ARG A 20 -1.33 6.47 20.03
N LYS A 21 -0.11 7.02 20.09
CA LYS A 21 0.12 8.44 20.42
C LYS A 21 -0.46 9.36 19.36
N LYS A 22 -1.00 10.49 19.78
CA LYS A 22 -1.53 11.55 18.93
C LYS A 22 -0.61 12.76 19.00
N ASN A 23 -0.31 13.36 17.85
CA ASN A 23 0.59 14.54 17.77
C ASN A 23 -0.18 15.86 17.73
N ASN A 24 -1.52 15.84 17.71
CA ASN A 24 -2.36 17.04 17.67
C ASN A 24 -2.97 17.36 19.05
N LYS A 25 -3.42 18.62 19.23
CA LYS A 25 -3.83 19.20 20.51
C LYS A 25 -5.08 18.60 21.17
N SER A 26 -5.83 17.70 20.49
CA SER A 26 -7.08 17.15 21.01
C SER A 26 -7.00 15.64 21.21
N GLY A 27 -7.41 15.14 22.37
CA GLY A 27 -7.47 13.73 22.68
C GLY A 27 -7.38 13.45 24.18
N TRP A 28 -7.48 12.18 24.52
CA TRP A 28 -7.31 11.72 25.90
C TRP A 28 -5.83 11.73 26.32
N LYS A 29 -5.52 12.27 27.50
CA LYS A 29 -4.19 12.29 28.08
C LYS A 29 -3.94 11.03 28.92
N ASP A 30 -2.84 10.32 28.64
CA ASP A 30 -2.35 9.22 29.47
C ASP A 30 -1.68 9.72 30.77
N ILE A 31 -1.19 8.79 31.60
CA ILE A 31 -0.53 9.09 32.87
C ILE A 31 0.69 10.01 32.72
N ASN A 32 1.37 9.97 31.55
CA ASN A 32 2.53 10.82 31.24
C ASN A 32 2.14 12.11 30.49
N GLY A 33 0.84 12.46 30.43
CA GLY A 33 0.32 13.62 29.70
C GLY A 33 0.30 13.48 28.17
N GLY A 34 0.69 12.31 27.62
CA GLY A 34 0.70 12.03 26.19
C GLY A 34 -0.72 11.82 25.64
N LEU A 35 -1.04 12.51 24.54
CA LEU A 35 -2.34 12.34 23.88
C LEU A 35 -2.43 10.98 23.18
N ARG A 36 -3.61 10.32 23.29
CA ARG A 36 -3.88 8.99 22.71
C ARG A 36 -5.16 8.99 21.87
N TYR A 37 -5.22 8.09 20.88
CA TYR A 37 -6.42 7.85 20.10
C TYR A 37 -7.51 7.14 20.92
N SER A 38 -8.74 7.19 20.44
CA SER A 38 -9.92 6.61 21.12
C SER A 38 -10.08 5.12 20.88
N TYR A 39 -9.38 4.56 19.93
CA TYR A 39 -9.39 3.15 19.55
C TYR A 39 -8.08 2.48 19.94
N CYS A 40 -8.12 1.27 20.48
CA CYS A 40 -6.91 0.49 20.69
C CYS A 40 -6.28 0.07 19.36
N LYS A 41 -4.97 -0.22 19.36
CA LYS A 41 -4.20 -0.54 18.15
C LYS A 41 -4.84 -1.63 17.26
N PRO A 42 -5.35 -2.77 17.81
CA PRO A 42 -6.07 -3.74 16.98
C PRO A 42 -7.31 -3.18 16.30
N CYS A 43 -8.18 -2.50 17.05
CA CYS A 43 -9.40 -1.90 16.49
C CYS A 43 -9.09 -0.81 15.46
N GLU A 44 -8.06 -0.01 15.68
CA GLU A 44 -7.60 0.98 14.72
C GLU A 44 -7.10 0.31 13.43
N ALA A 45 -6.34 -0.79 13.54
CA ALA A 45 -5.88 -1.56 12.38
C ALA A 45 -7.05 -2.15 11.58
N ASP A 46 -8.07 -2.70 12.26
CA ASP A 46 -9.27 -3.22 11.61
C ASP A 46 -10.04 -2.11 10.87
N ARG A 47 -10.23 -0.95 11.49
CA ARG A 47 -10.86 0.22 10.84
C ARG A 47 -10.09 0.70 9.61
N MET A 48 -8.77 0.76 9.71
CA MET A 48 -7.92 1.14 8.57
C MET A 48 -8.04 0.13 7.43
N ARG A 49 -8.09 -1.17 7.74
CA ARG A 49 -8.30 -2.22 6.76
C ARG A 49 -9.67 -2.12 6.07
N GLU A 50 -10.74 -1.92 6.83
CA GLU A 50 -12.08 -1.71 6.29
C GLU A 50 -12.15 -0.48 5.38
N SER A 51 -11.52 0.62 5.79
CA SER A 51 -11.42 1.83 4.97
C SER A 51 -10.65 1.56 3.66
N TYR A 52 -9.56 0.79 3.73
CA TYR A 52 -8.79 0.39 2.55
C TYR A 52 -9.59 -0.53 1.61
N ILE A 53 -10.37 -1.47 2.15
CA ILE A 53 -11.26 -2.33 1.34
C ILE A 53 -12.28 -1.48 0.57
N LYS A 54 -12.86 -0.49 1.23
CA LYS A 54 -13.86 0.41 0.61
C LYS A 54 -13.25 1.32 -0.45
N ASN A 55 -12.07 1.87 -0.19
CA ASN A 55 -11.38 2.77 -1.12
C ASN A 55 -9.86 2.74 -0.90
N PRO A 56 -9.10 1.97 -1.68
CA PRO A 56 -7.64 1.86 -1.56
C PRO A 56 -6.87 3.07 -2.08
N ILE A 57 -7.47 3.91 -2.91
CA ILE A 57 -6.79 4.98 -3.65
C ILE A 57 -6.07 5.99 -2.74
N PRO A 58 -6.67 6.51 -1.66
CA PRO A 58 -5.98 7.45 -0.77
C PRO A 58 -4.70 6.87 -0.16
N GLN A 59 -4.72 5.58 0.22
CA GLN A 59 -3.56 4.90 0.78
C GLN A 59 -2.47 4.66 -0.28
N ILE A 60 -2.86 4.29 -1.50
CA ILE A 60 -1.93 4.12 -2.64
C ILE A 60 -1.21 5.43 -2.92
N ILE A 61 -1.92 6.55 -3.00
CA ILE A 61 -1.34 7.91 -3.19
C ILE A 61 -0.40 8.25 -2.03
N SER A 62 -0.83 8.05 -0.78
CA SER A 62 -0.01 8.35 0.39
C SER A 62 1.30 7.56 0.37
N ASN A 63 1.23 6.27 0.08
CA ASN A 63 2.40 5.40 -0.02
C ASN A 63 3.34 5.80 -1.17
N SER A 64 2.79 6.18 -2.34
CA SER A 64 3.60 6.64 -3.48
C SER A 64 4.32 7.96 -3.18
N LYS A 65 3.68 8.91 -2.49
CA LYS A 65 4.31 10.15 -2.01
C LYS A 65 5.49 9.89 -1.08
N ILE A 66 5.33 8.95 -0.13
CA ILE A 66 6.41 8.58 0.79
C ILE A 66 7.57 7.95 0.03
N ARG A 67 7.29 7.03 -0.92
CA ARG A 67 8.33 6.40 -1.75
C ARG A 67 9.04 7.42 -2.64
N ALA A 68 8.30 8.33 -3.27
CA ALA A 68 8.86 9.39 -4.10
C ALA A 68 9.82 10.29 -3.31
N ARG A 69 9.40 10.74 -2.12
CA ARG A 69 10.25 11.55 -1.23
C ARG A 69 11.53 10.82 -0.83
N LYS A 70 11.44 9.52 -0.47
CA LYS A 70 12.61 8.71 -0.10
C LYS A 70 13.59 8.53 -1.25
N LYS A 71 13.10 8.46 -2.49
CA LYS A 71 13.93 8.25 -3.69
C LYS A 71 14.33 9.55 -4.41
N GLY A 72 13.86 10.72 -3.94
CA GLY A 72 14.12 12.02 -4.59
C GLY A 72 13.54 12.14 -6.00
N ILE A 73 12.40 11.46 -6.29
CA ILE A 73 11.79 11.44 -7.63
C ILE A 73 10.47 12.21 -7.67
N ALA A 74 10.07 12.64 -8.86
CA ALA A 74 8.86 13.42 -9.09
C ALA A 74 7.58 12.70 -8.63
N HIS A 75 6.61 13.45 -8.09
CA HIS A 75 5.26 12.97 -7.75
C HIS A 75 4.22 14.07 -8.04
N THR A 76 3.57 14.01 -9.19
CA THR A 76 2.61 15.03 -9.66
C THR A 76 1.18 14.50 -9.78
N ILE A 77 0.96 13.20 -9.48
CA ILE A 77 -0.35 12.55 -9.62
C ILE A 77 -1.26 12.80 -8.41
N ASN A 78 -2.56 12.68 -8.66
CA ASN A 78 -3.63 12.78 -7.67
C ASN A 78 -4.59 11.58 -7.73
N THR A 79 -5.64 11.61 -6.88
CA THR A 79 -6.62 10.52 -6.80
C THR A 79 -7.38 10.28 -8.10
N ASN A 80 -7.67 11.32 -8.87
CA ASN A 80 -8.38 11.18 -10.15
C ASN A 80 -7.51 10.49 -11.21
N ASP A 81 -6.20 10.73 -11.19
CA ASP A 81 -5.27 10.05 -12.09
C ASP A 81 -5.25 8.53 -11.82
N ILE A 82 -5.28 8.12 -10.54
CA ILE A 82 -5.39 6.70 -10.17
C ILE A 82 -6.74 6.10 -10.59
N LYS A 83 -7.87 6.82 -10.39
CA LYS A 83 -9.19 6.35 -10.81
C LYS A 83 -9.25 6.06 -12.31
N LYS A 84 -8.62 6.93 -13.14
CA LYS A 84 -8.61 6.79 -14.60
C LYS A 84 -7.87 5.55 -15.09
N ILE A 85 -6.80 5.13 -14.39
CA ILE A 85 -5.97 3.97 -14.75
C ILE A 85 -6.34 2.71 -14.01
N TRP A 86 -7.36 2.76 -13.13
CA TRP A 86 -7.83 1.57 -12.40
C TRP A 86 -8.43 0.57 -13.40
N PRO A 87 -7.98 -0.71 -13.40
CA PRO A 87 -8.54 -1.72 -14.31
C PRO A 87 -10.04 -1.90 -14.09
N LYS A 88 -10.85 -1.80 -15.17
CA LYS A 88 -12.31 -1.87 -15.12
C LYS A 88 -12.82 -3.23 -14.60
N ASP A 89 -12.09 -4.29 -14.86
CA ASP A 89 -12.38 -5.66 -14.42
C ASP A 89 -11.82 -5.99 -13.03
N ASN A 90 -11.22 -5.01 -12.36
CA ASN A 90 -10.56 -5.16 -11.05
C ASN A 90 -9.47 -6.25 -11.04
N LYS A 91 -8.81 -6.53 -12.17
CA LYS A 91 -7.75 -7.53 -12.31
C LYS A 91 -6.40 -6.88 -12.60
N CYS A 92 -5.34 -7.54 -12.14
CA CYS A 92 -3.98 -7.17 -12.52
C CYS A 92 -3.81 -7.32 -14.05
N PRO A 93 -3.47 -6.25 -14.80
CA PRO A 93 -3.36 -6.31 -16.26
C PRO A 93 -2.24 -7.26 -16.74
N ILE A 94 -1.23 -7.52 -15.90
CA ILE A 94 -0.10 -8.42 -16.21
C ILE A 94 -0.47 -9.87 -15.92
N LEU A 95 -0.88 -10.18 -14.68
CA LEU A 95 -1.10 -11.56 -14.23
C LEU A 95 -2.54 -12.05 -14.42
N LYS A 96 -3.46 -11.19 -14.85
CA LYS A 96 -4.89 -11.51 -15.08
C LYS A 96 -5.64 -12.06 -13.85
N LYS A 97 -5.07 -11.86 -12.64
CA LYS A 97 -5.65 -12.25 -11.35
C LYS A 97 -6.40 -11.08 -10.71
N GLU A 98 -7.50 -11.36 -10.03
CA GLU A 98 -8.27 -10.36 -9.30
C GLU A 98 -7.44 -9.70 -8.19
N PHE A 99 -7.66 -8.42 -7.96
CA PHE A 99 -7.06 -7.73 -6.83
C PHE A 99 -7.70 -8.18 -5.50
N VAL A 100 -6.86 -8.51 -4.52
CA VAL A 100 -7.27 -8.87 -3.17
C VAL A 100 -7.12 -7.66 -2.26
N MET A 101 -8.25 -7.14 -1.75
CA MET A 101 -8.27 -6.01 -0.83
C MET A 101 -8.23 -6.49 0.63
N GLY A 102 -7.68 -5.69 1.54
CA GLY A 102 -7.77 -5.93 2.98
C GLY A 102 -7.07 -7.18 3.48
N TYR A 103 -6.02 -7.63 2.80
CA TYR A 103 -5.21 -8.80 3.17
C TYR A 103 -4.71 -8.70 4.62
N LYS A 104 -4.66 -9.84 5.33
CA LYS A 104 -4.08 -9.94 6.69
C LYS A 104 -2.64 -10.47 6.65
N LYS A 105 -2.36 -11.47 5.84
CA LYS A 105 -1.06 -12.16 5.75
C LYS A 105 -0.43 -12.03 4.37
N ASP A 106 -1.15 -12.41 3.31
CA ASP A 106 -0.66 -12.37 1.95
C ASP A 106 -1.17 -11.15 1.20
N LYS A 107 -0.26 -10.34 0.68
CA LYS A 107 -0.53 -9.13 -0.12
C LYS A 107 -0.19 -9.29 -1.59
N SER A 108 0.16 -10.50 -2.04
CA SER A 108 0.65 -10.74 -3.41
C SER A 108 -0.25 -10.16 -4.49
N TYR A 109 -1.56 -10.28 -4.32
CA TYR A 109 -2.53 -9.74 -5.27
C TYR A 109 -3.17 -8.41 -4.84
N ALA A 110 -2.63 -7.73 -3.82
CA ALA A 110 -3.08 -6.38 -3.47
C ALA A 110 -2.73 -5.39 -4.59
N PRO A 111 -3.59 -4.40 -4.89
CA PRO A 111 -3.28 -3.39 -5.88
C PRO A 111 -2.10 -2.53 -5.44
N SER A 112 -1.16 -2.34 -6.33
CA SER A 112 0.07 -1.56 -6.15
C SER A 112 0.26 -0.59 -7.30
N LEU A 113 0.69 0.63 -6.99
CA LEU A 113 1.04 1.62 -8.00
C LEU A 113 2.49 1.40 -8.46
N ASP A 114 2.63 1.05 -9.72
CA ASP A 114 3.91 0.93 -10.41
C ASP A 114 4.23 2.17 -11.25
N ARG A 115 5.49 2.33 -11.60
CA ARG A 115 6.01 3.31 -12.56
C ARG A 115 6.50 2.55 -13.78
N VAL A 116 6.00 2.89 -14.96
CA VAL A 116 6.44 2.26 -16.22
C VAL A 116 7.96 2.43 -16.36
N GLU A 117 8.43 3.67 -16.30
CA GLU A 117 9.85 4.02 -16.26
C GLU A 117 10.21 4.50 -14.84
N PRO A 118 11.06 3.77 -14.09
CA PRO A 118 11.38 4.09 -12.70
C PRO A 118 11.95 5.48 -12.47
N LYS A 119 12.76 6.00 -13.40
CA LYS A 119 13.46 7.29 -13.29
C LYS A 119 12.52 8.49 -13.39
N LEU A 120 11.44 8.38 -14.16
CA LEU A 120 10.50 9.49 -14.38
C LEU A 120 9.61 9.81 -13.16
N GLY A 121 9.55 8.90 -12.17
CA GLY A 121 8.74 9.09 -10.97
C GLY A 121 7.24 8.84 -11.20
N TYR A 122 6.41 9.32 -10.25
CA TYR A 122 4.95 9.15 -10.28
C TYR A 122 4.31 10.35 -11.02
N VAL A 123 4.34 10.30 -12.35
CA VAL A 123 3.78 11.33 -13.24
C VAL A 123 2.70 10.74 -14.13
N LYS A 124 1.83 11.59 -14.67
CA LYS A 124 0.79 11.15 -15.63
C LYS A 124 1.42 10.47 -16.83
N GLY A 125 0.83 9.37 -17.27
CA GLY A 125 1.34 8.55 -18.39
C GLY A 125 2.44 7.56 -18.00
N ASN A 126 3.05 7.69 -16.80
CA ASN A 126 4.12 6.81 -16.32
C ASN A 126 3.69 5.90 -15.17
N ILE A 127 2.40 5.73 -14.94
CA ILE A 127 1.87 4.95 -13.81
C ILE A 127 0.86 3.91 -14.28
N MET A 128 0.84 2.78 -13.58
CA MET A 128 -0.17 1.73 -13.76
C MET A 128 -0.51 1.07 -12.42
N ILE A 129 -1.72 0.49 -12.33
CA ILE A 129 -2.13 -0.34 -11.21
C ILE A 129 -1.90 -1.81 -11.58
N ILE A 130 -1.02 -2.47 -10.84
CA ILE A 130 -0.70 -3.90 -10.97
C ILE A 130 -0.75 -4.57 -9.60
N SER A 131 -0.67 -5.90 -9.54
CA SER A 131 -0.57 -6.59 -8.25
C SER A 131 0.79 -6.34 -7.57
N ASP A 132 0.83 -6.43 -6.24
CA ASP A 132 2.07 -6.26 -5.46
C ASP A 132 3.15 -7.28 -5.90
N ILE A 133 2.75 -8.51 -6.21
CA ILE A 133 3.69 -9.53 -6.72
C ILE A 133 4.27 -9.14 -8.09
N ALA A 134 3.45 -8.66 -9.03
CA ALA A 134 3.93 -8.20 -10.33
C ALA A 134 4.88 -7.00 -10.18
N ASN A 135 4.55 -6.08 -9.27
CA ASN A 135 5.40 -4.92 -8.98
C ASN A 135 6.73 -5.33 -8.33
N ARG A 136 6.73 -6.35 -7.47
CA ARG A 136 7.97 -6.91 -6.90
C ARG A 136 8.82 -7.66 -7.95
N MET A 137 8.20 -8.36 -8.88
CA MET A 137 8.91 -9.01 -9.99
C MET A 137 9.63 -7.99 -10.87
N LYS A 138 8.96 -6.88 -11.18
CA LYS A 138 9.55 -5.80 -11.97
C LYS A 138 10.57 -4.97 -11.17
N GLN A 139 10.27 -4.60 -9.94
CA GLN A 139 11.05 -3.68 -9.09
C GLN A 139 11.44 -2.39 -9.83
N ASP A 140 12.72 -2.06 -9.85
CA ASP A 140 13.30 -0.91 -10.56
C ASP A 140 14.01 -1.36 -11.86
N THR A 141 13.75 -2.59 -12.35
CA THR A 141 14.30 -3.14 -13.59
C THR A 141 13.73 -2.40 -14.80
N SER A 142 14.57 -2.12 -15.79
CA SER A 142 14.13 -1.54 -17.06
C SER A 142 13.27 -2.53 -17.85
N LEU A 143 12.41 -2.02 -18.74
CA LEU A 143 11.60 -2.89 -19.61
C LEU A 143 12.49 -3.74 -20.52
N ALA A 144 13.59 -3.18 -21.02
CA ALA A 144 14.55 -3.90 -21.86
C ALA A 144 15.23 -5.06 -21.12
N ASP A 145 15.56 -4.88 -19.85
CA ASP A 145 16.18 -5.96 -19.06
C ASP A 145 15.15 -7.02 -18.64
N LEU A 146 13.89 -6.65 -18.39
CA LEU A 146 12.80 -7.61 -18.18
C LEU A 146 12.54 -8.45 -19.43
N GLU A 147 12.59 -7.84 -20.61
CA GLU A 147 12.44 -8.54 -21.89
C GLU A 147 13.58 -9.55 -22.08
N LYS A 148 14.83 -9.15 -21.92
CA LYS A 148 16.00 -10.06 -21.99
C LYS A 148 15.86 -11.22 -21.00
N PHE A 149 15.45 -10.94 -19.76
CA PHE A 149 15.24 -11.95 -18.74
C PHE A 149 14.18 -12.96 -19.17
N ALA A 150 13.02 -12.49 -19.64
CA ALA A 150 11.94 -13.34 -20.10
C ALA A 150 12.35 -14.19 -21.29
N LEU A 151 12.97 -13.58 -22.31
CA LEU A 151 13.45 -14.27 -23.52
C LEU A 151 14.47 -15.35 -23.19
N TYR A 152 15.40 -15.10 -22.25
CA TYR A 152 16.35 -16.11 -21.80
C TYR A 152 15.65 -17.37 -21.27
N TYR A 153 14.68 -17.20 -20.36
CA TYR A 153 13.95 -18.35 -19.78
C TYR A 153 13.06 -19.04 -20.79
N PHE A 154 12.37 -18.33 -21.68
CA PHE A 154 11.54 -18.95 -22.73
C PHE A 154 12.39 -19.80 -23.68
N LYS A 155 13.53 -19.27 -24.15
CA LYS A 155 14.43 -19.97 -25.06
C LYS A 155 15.02 -21.24 -24.43
N ASN A 156 15.41 -21.18 -23.15
CA ASN A 156 16.05 -22.32 -22.48
C ASN A 156 15.04 -23.36 -21.97
N LYS A 157 13.77 -23.00 -21.78
CA LYS A 157 12.71 -23.95 -21.44
C LYS A 157 12.46 -24.95 -22.56
N GLU A 158 12.54 -24.51 -23.82
CA GLU A 158 12.34 -25.39 -24.99
C GLU A 158 13.52 -26.37 -25.19
N THR A 159 14.69 -26.04 -24.67
CA THR A 159 15.92 -26.84 -24.80
C THR A 159 16.17 -27.79 -23.63
N ASN A 160 15.28 -27.89 -22.64
CA ASN A 160 15.41 -28.72 -21.43
C ASN A 160 16.76 -28.52 -20.68
N ILE A 161 17.27 -27.28 -20.64
CA ILE A 161 18.55 -26.95 -19.97
C ILE A 161 18.36 -26.70 -18.45
N PHE A 162 17.14 -26.86 -17.92
CA PHE A 162 16.86 -26.76 -16.48
C PHE A 162 16.39 -28.09 -15.90
#